data_bc54e481627e14211c15a725fd91a462
#
_entry.id   bc54e481627e14211c15a725fd91a462
#
_cell.length_a   1.000
_cell.length_b   1.000
_cell.length_c   1.000
_cell.angle_alpha   90.00
_cell.angle_beta   90.00
_cell.angle_gamma   90.00
#
_symmetry.space_group_name_H-M   'P 1'
#
loop_
_entity.id
_entity.type
_entity.pdbx_description
1 polymer ?
#
loop_
_entity_poly.entity_id
_entity_poly.type
_entity_poly.pdbx_seq_one_letter_code
_entity_poly.pdbx_strand_id
1 'polypeptide(L)'
;MKKISVVVPCYNAVKYLDKCIISLLQQTIGIENMEIILVDDTSTDDGETRGLIKRYEKQFPDTITAVFLEQNLRQGGARNVGISYATGKYLIFCDADDWLLKETLEHCYEAAEKYEADVVEFLFREVNDHEISVDLERGERNHLIVLDTDEDRKKFLLQ
;
A
#
# COMPACT_ATOMS: atom_id res chain seq x y z
N MET A 1 -13.69 6.45 11.59
CA MET A 1 -13.59 5.54 10.43
C MET A 1 -12.33 5.93 9.66
N LYS A 2 -11.45 5.00 9.36
CA LYS A 2 -10.23 5.26 8.58
C LYS A 2 -10.60 5.65 7.13
N LYS A 3 -9.84 6.54 6.52
CA LYS A 3 -10.02 6.95 5.12
C LYS A 3 -9.44 5.90 4.17
N ILE A 4 -8.26 5.37 4.50
CA ILE A 4 -7.52 4.42 3.64
C ILE A 4 -7.04 3.24 4.47
N SER A 5 -7.21 2.04 3.92
CA SER A 5 -6.54 0.81 4.35
C SER A 5 -5.43 0.48 3.35
N VAL A 6 -4.20 0.31 3.85
CA VAL A 6 -3.07 -0.14 3.05
C VAL A 6 -2.77 -1.59 3.41
N VAL A 7 -2.89 -2.50 2.45
CA VAL A 7 -2.56 -3.92 2.63
C VAL A 7 -1.18 -4.20 2.04
N VAL A 8 -0.29 -4.74 2.86
CA VAL A 8 1.10 -5.07 2.49
C VAL A 8 1.31 -6.57 2.66
N PRO A 9 1.30 -7.36 1.57
CA PRO A 9 1.68 -8.78 1.64
C PRO A 9 3.19 -8.89 1.84
N CYS A 10 3.62 -9.67 2.83
CA CYS A 10 5.01 -9.83 3.22
C CYS A 10 5.43 -11.31 3.13
N TYR A 11 6.54 -11.59 2.46
CA TYR A 11 7.18 -12.90 2.45
C TYR A 11 8.69 -12.73 2.29
N ASN A 12 9.48 -13.08 3.33
CA ASN A 12 10.93 -12.91 3.36
C ASN A 12 11.36 -11.47 2.97
N ALA A 13 10.66 -10.47 3.52
CA ALA A 13 10.73 -9.08 3.05
C ALA A 13 11.62 -8.17 3.91
N VAL A 14 12.32 -8.70 4.91
CA VAL A 14 13.08 -7.92 5.91
C VAL A 14 13.98 -6.85 5.29
N LYS A 15 14.58 -7.14 4.13
CA LYS A 15 15.51 -6.22 3.45
C LYS A 15 14.86 -4.89 3.04
N TYR A 16 13.58 -4.90 2.67
CA TYR A 16 12.89 -3.75 2.07
C TYR A 16 11.74 -3.23 2.92
N LEU A 17 11.14 -4.10 3.74
CA LEU A 17 9.92 -3.84 4.49
C LEU A 17 10.03 -2.63 5.43
N ASP A 18 11.20 -2.38 6.01
CA ASP A 18 11.43 -1.20 6.87
C ASP A 18 11.20 0.11 6.09
N LYS A 19 11.75 0.21 4.88
CA LYS A 19 11.57 1.36 3.99
C LYS A 19 10.11 1.50 3.54
N CYS A 20 9.46 0.41 3.19
CA CYS A 20 8.03 0.38 2.86
C CYS A 20 7.20 0.99 3.99
N ILE A 21 7.30 0.44 5.20
CA ILE A 21 6.52 0.89 6.36
C ILE A 21 6.80 2.35 6.70
N ILE A 22 8.06 2.79 6.68
CA ILE A 22 8.41 4.19 6.94
C ILE A 22 7.76 5.12 5.93
N SER A 23 7.73 4.76 4.64
CA SER A 23 7.10 5.57 3.60
C SER A 23 5.59 5.72 3.82
N LEU A 24 4.94 4.68 4.33
CA LEU A 24 3.51 4.70 4.68
C LEU A 24 3.25 5.55 5.94
N LEU A 25 4.09 5.43 6.97
CA LEU A 25 3.95 6.22 8.19
C LEU A 25 4.21 7.74 7.97
N GLN A 26 4.91 8.10 6.89
CA GLN A 26 5.22 9.48 6.53
C GLN A 26 4.21 10.11 5.56
N GLN A 27 3.11 9.44 5.25
CA GLN A 27 2.09 9.97 4.33
C GLN A 27 1.40 11.21 4.90
N THR A 28 1.23 12.25 4.06
CA THR A 28 0.65 13.55 4.46
C THR A 28 -0.81 13.47 4.85
N ILE A 29 -1.53 12.43 4.42
CA ILE A 29 -2.91 12.18 4.85
C ILE A 29 -3.03 11.99 6.37
N GLY A 30 -1.95 11.68 7.07
CA GLY A 30 -1.86 11.45 8.52
C GLY A 30 -2.21 10.02 8.95
N ILE A 31 -1.42 9.49 9.90
CA ILE A 31 -1.57 8.12 10.40
C ILE A 31 -2.92 7.85 11.10
N GLU A 32 -3.55 8.89 11.63
CA GLU A 32 -4.87 8.82 12.25
C GLU A 32 -5.98 8.54 11.22
N ASN A 33 -5.76 8.89 9.96
CA ASN A 33 -6.70 8.71 8.86
C ASN A 33 -6.50 7.41 8.08
N MET A 34 -5.45 6.66 8.37
CA MET A 34 -5.14 5.42 7.67
C MET A 34 -4.89 4.24 8.61
N GLU A 35 -4.91 3.05 8.08
CA GLU A 35 -4.44 1.83 8.71
C GLU A 35 -3.54 1.06 7.76
N ILE A 36 -2.57 0.32 8.31
CA ILE A 36 -1.62 -0.50 7.56
C ILE A 36 -1.79 -1.95 8.04
N ILE A 37 -2.11 -2.85 7.13
CA ILE A 37 -2.32 -4.26 7.41
C ILE A 37 -1.15 -5.02 6.81
N LEU A 38 -0.24 -5.49 7.68
CA LEU A 38 0.94 -6.26 7.30
C LEU A 38 0.61 -7.74 7.38
N VAL A 39 0.58 -8.43 6.24
CA VAL A 39 0.21 -9.85 6.16
C VAL A 39 1.46 -10.69 5.88
N ASP A 40 1.98 -11.35 6.89
CA ASP A 40 3.09 -12.30 6.74
C ASP A 40 2.59 -13.64 6.18
N ASP A 41 2.97 -13.94 4.95
CA ASP A 41 2.59 -15.16 4.22
C ASP A 41 3.55 -16.33 4.53
N THR A 42 3.74 -16.61 5.83
CA THR A 42 4.62 -17.67 6.35
C THR A 42 6.10 -17.50 5.96
N SER A 43 6.67 -16.32 6.22
CA SER A 43 8.11 -16.07 5.99
C SER A 43 9.00 -17.13 6.65
N THR A 44 10.06 -17.50 5.93
CA THR A 44 11.03 -18.56 6.29
C THR A 44 12.44 -18.03 6.55
N ASP A 45 12.57 -16.72 6.78
CA ASP A 45 13.80 -15.98 7.01
C ASP A 45 14.20 -15.93 8.50
N ASP A 46 14.17 -17.07 9.16
CA ASP A 46 14.51 -17.22 10.60
C ASP A 46 13.73 -16.27 11.53
N GLY A 47 12.57 -15.79 11.05
CA GLY A 47 11.66 -14.91 11.79
C GLY A 47 12.01 -13.42 11.73
N GLU A 48 12.93 -13.01 10.87
CA GLU A 48 13.34 -11.62 10.73
C GLU A 48 12.19 -10.73 10.24
N THR A 49 11.47 -11.11 9.16
CA THR A 49 10.29 -10.40 8.69
C THR A 49 9.21 -10.34 9.78
N ARG A 50 8.91 -11.46 10.43
CA ARG A 50 7.92 -11.52 11.52
C ARG A 50 8.31 -10.66 12.71
N GLY A 51 9.58 -10.65 13.07
CA GLY A 51 10.12 -9.83 14.15
C GLY A 51 9.98 -8.33 13.86
N LEU A 52 10.25 -7.94 12.62
CA LEU A 52 10.08 -6.56 12.15
C LEU A 52 8.61 -6.11 12.20
N ILE A 53 7.69 -6.91 11.69
CA ILE A 53 6.24 -6.65 11.70
C ILE A 53 5.74 -6.47 13.14
N LYS A 54 6.07 -7.39 14.07
CA LYS A 54 5.68 -7.30 15.48
C LYS A 54 6.22 -6.03 16.17
N ARG A 55 7.43 -5.60 15.82
CA ARG A 55 8.02 -4.39 16.35
C ARG A 55 7.23 -3.15 15.93
N TYR A 56 6.85 -3.05 14.66
CA TYR A 56 6.05 -1.93 14.16
C TYR A 56 4.63 -1.92 14.70
N GLU A 57 3.96 -3.07 14.77
CA GLU A 57 2.64 -3.19 15.40
C GLU A 57 2.66 -2.70 16.86
N LYS A 58 3.66 -3.14 17.63
CA LYS A 58 3.83 -2.69 19.03
C LYS A 58 4.08 -1.18 19.14
N GLN A 59 4.78 -0.57 18.18
CA GLN A 59 5.10 0.84 18.17
C GLN A 59 3.91 1.70 17.71
N PHE A 60 3.08 1.19 16.82
CA PHE A 60 1.93 1.89 16.21
C PHE A 60 0.64 1.06 16.28
N PRO A 61 0.17 0.69 17.50
CA PRO A 61 -0.92 -0.28 17.66
C PRO A 61 -2.28 0.21 17.12
N ASP A 62 -2.49 1.53 17.02
CA ASP A 62 -3.71 2.13 16.48
C ASP A 62 -3.69 2.30 14.96
N THR A 63 -2.54 2.00 14.33
CA THR A 63 -2.33 2.23 12.89
C THR A 63 -1.90 0.95 12.15
N ILE A 64 -1.14 0.06 12.80
CA ILE A 64 -0.61 -1.16 12.19
C ILE A 64 -1.28 -2.38 12.79
N THR A 65 -1.81 -3.24 11.93
CA THR A 65 -2.33 -4.57 12.26
C THR A 65 -1.44 -5.62 11.62
N ALA A 66 -0.91 -6.53 12.44
CA ALA A 66 -0.10 -7.67 11.99
C ALA A 66 -0.97 -8.92 11.83
N VAL A 67 -0.90 -9.54 10.67
CA VAL A 67 -1.57 -10.81 10.36
C VAL A 67 -0.53 -11.85 9.97
N PHE A 68 -0.53 -13.00 10.67
CA PHE A 68 0.45 -14.08 10.44
C PHE A 68 -0.28 -15.32 9.93
N LEU A 69 -0.05 -15.70 8.68
CA LEU A 69 -0.68 -16.86 8.08
C LEU A 69 -0.04 -18.17 8.57
N GLU A 70 -0.82 -19.24 8.62
CA GLU A 70 -0.35 -20.59 9.00
C GLU A 70 0.18 -21.38 7.79
N GLN A 71 -0.22 -20.97 6.57
CA GLN A 71 0.22 -21.57 5.31
C GLN A 71 0.46 -20.50 4.26
N ASN A 72 1.40 -20.73 3.35
CA ASN A 72 1.68 -19.81 2.26
C ASN A 72 0.55 -19.81 1.25
N LEU A 73 -0.14 -18.69 1.14
CA LEU A 73 -1.26 -18.46 0.21
C LEU A 73 -0.83 -17.67 -1.03
N ARG A 74 0.45 -17.34 -1.13
CA ARG A 74 1.04 -16.46 -2.15
C ARG A 74 0.44 -15.05 -2.09
N GLN A 75 1.02 -14.13 -2.87
CA GLN A 75 0.69 -12.72 -2.85
C GLN A 75 -0.82 -12.42 -2.94
N GLY A 76 -1.52 -13.09 -3.87
CA GLY A 76 -2.96 -12.91 -4.05
C GLY A 76 -3.78 -13.36 -2.83
N GLY A 77 -3.43 -14.51 -2.25
CA GLY A 77 -4.07 -15.01 -1.03
C GLY A 77 -3.82 -14.12 0.18
N ALA A 78 -2.58 -13.66 0.36
CA ALA A 78 -2.23 -12.72 1.43
C ALA A 78 -3.00 -11.39 1.29
N ARG A 79 -3.12 -10.85 0.06
CA ARG A 79 -3.93 -9.66 -0.20
C ARG A 79 -5.40 -9.88 0.16
N ASN A 80 -6.00 -11.02 -0.23
CA ASN A 80 -7.39 -11.35 0.11
C ASN A 80 -7.61 -11.43 1.63
N VAL A 81 -6.67 -12.02 2.38
CA VAL A 81 -6.73 -11.99 3.85
C VAL A 81 -6.65 -10.56 4.36
N GLY A 82 -5.71 -9.74 3.86
CA GLY A 82 -5.59 -8.34 4.24
C GLY A 82 -6.87 -7.54 4.02
N ILE A 83 -7.60 -7.77 2.91
CA ILE A 83 -8.89 -7.15 2.64
C ILE A 83 -9.89 -7.41 3.77
N SER A 84 -9.90 -8.61 4.35
CA SER A 84 -10.85 -8.95 5.42
C SER A 84 -10.63 -8.18 6.73
N TYR A 85 -9.46 -7.58 6.90
CA TYR A 85 -9.13 -6.71 8.04
C TYR A 85 -9.31 -5.23 7.74
N ALA A 86 -9.49 -4.85 6.47
CA ALA A 86 -9.61 -3.46 6.05
C ALA A 86 -10.92 -2.82 6.53
N THR A 87 -10.84 -1.65 7.14
CA THR A 87 -11.99 -0.86 7.64
C THR A 87 -12.07 0.53 7.01
N GLY A 88 -11.09 0.92 6.20
CA GLY A 88 -11.02 2.20 5.51
C GLY A 88 -12.04 2.31 4.39
N LYS A 89 -12.41 3.56 4.07
CA LYS A 89 -13.31 3.84 2.94
C LYS A 89 -12.72 3.39 1.60
N TYR A 90 -11.40 3.55 1.43
CA TYR A 90 -10.65 3.13 0.25
C TYR A 90 -9.57 2.12 0.63
N LEU A 91 -9.22 1.27 -0.33
CA LEU A 91 -8.20 0.24 -0.18
C LEU A 91 -7.09 0.45 -1.19
N ILE A 92 -5.83 0.25 -0.76
CA ILE A 92 -4.67 0.19 -1.64
C ILE A 92 -3.80 -1.01 -1.26
N PHE A 93 -3.16 -1.61 -2.26
CA PHE A 93 -2.10 -2.60 -2.07
C PHE A 93 -0.75 -1.91 -2.27
N CYS A 94 0.21 -2.21 -1.39
CA CYS A 94 1.60 -1.82 -1.53
C CYS A 94 2.46 -3.07 -1.35
N ASP A 95 3.31 -3.39 -2.30
CA ASP A 95 4.21 -4.53 -2.15
C ASP A 95 5.33 -4.20 -1.16
N ALA A 96 5.80 -5.21 -0.43
CA ALA A 96 6.72 -5.01 0.69
C ALA A 96 8.11 -4.48 0.28
N ASP A 97 8.44 -4.55 -1.00
CA ASP A 97 9.66 -4.01 -1.63
C ASP A 97 9.46 -2.65 -2.30
N ASP A 98 8.21 -2.14 -2.30
CA ASP A 98 7.86 -0.82 -2.81
C ASP A 98 7.77 0.25 -1.71
N TRP A 99 7.74 1.51 -2.11
CA TRP A 99 7.44 2.65 -1.22
C TRP A 99 6.66 3.73 -1.95
N LEU A 100 5.88 4.50 -1.20
CA LEU A 100 5.09 5.60 -1.71
C LEU A 100 5.78 6.96 -1.48
N LEU A 101 5.58 7.91 -2.39
CA LEU A 101 5.89 9.31 -2.13
C LEU A 101 4.97 9.85 -1.04
N LYS A 102 5.42 10.86 -0.29
CA LYS A 102 4.73 11.36 0.91
C LYS A 102 3.30 11.80 0.68
N GLU A 103 3.00 12.38 -0.48
CA GLU A 103 1.69 12.94 -0.81
C GLU A 103 0.78 11.97 -1.55
N THR A 104 1.23 10.75 -1.85
CA THR A 104 0.52 9.81 -2.73
C THR A 104 -0.89 9.49 -2.22
N LEU A 105 -1.02 9.08 -0.96
CA LEU A 105 -2.31 8.67 -0.41
C LEU A 105 -3.28 9.85 -0.25
N GLU A 106 -2.77 11.04 0.10
CA GLU A 106 -3.58 12.24 0.21
C GLU A 106 -4.16 12.64 -1.15
N HIS A 107 -3.32 12.71 -2.18
CA HIS A 107 -3.76 13.05 -3.53
C HIS A 107 -4.74 12.03 -4.10
N CYS A 108 -4.50 10.72 -3.87
CA CYS A 108 -5.42 9.68 -4.30
C CYS A 108 -6.78 9.81 -3.59
N TYR A 109 -6.76 10.06 -2.28
CA TYR A 109 -7.98 10.26 -1.50
C TYR A 109 -8.75 11.49 -1.97
N GLU A 110 -8.09 12.63 -2.14
CA GLU A 110 -8.71 13.87 -2.63
C GLU A 110 -9.31 13.69 -4.03
N ALA A 111 -8.60 12.99 -4.92
CA ALA A 111 -9.11 12.69 -6.26
C ALA A 111 -10.36 11.80 -6.20
N ALA A 112 -10.34 10.73 -5.39
CA ALA A 112 -11.47 9.84 -5.21
C ALA A 112 -12.71 10.59 -4.69
N GLU A 113 -12.54 11.44 -3.65
CA GLU A 113 -13.64 12.21 -3.08
C GLU A 113 -14.15 13.29 -4.05
N LYS A 114 -13.26 14.02 -4.71
CA LYS A 114 -13.62 15.13 -5.61
C LYS A 114 -14.41 14.67 -6.83
N TYR A 115 -14.06 13.51 -7.37
CA TYR A 115 -14.64 12.98 -8.59
C TYR A 115 -15.60 11.81 -8.35
N GLU A 116 -15.90 11.50 -7.08
CA GLU A 116 -16.72 10.35 -6.67
C GLU A 116 -16.25 9.06 -7.35
N ALA A 117 -14.91 8.90 -7.49
CA ALA A 117 -14.31 7.82 -8.25
C ALA A 117 -14.25 6.52 -7.44
N ASP A 118 -14.64 5.40 -8.07
CA ASP A 118 -14.48 4.05 -7.49
C ASP A 118 -13.02 3.58 -7.52
N VAL A 119 -12.24 4.04 -8.51
CA VAL A 119 -10.83 3.68 -8.71
C VAL A 119 -10.02 4.93 -9.05
N VAL A 120 -8.87 5.08 -8.40
CA VAL A 120 -7.86 6.08 -8.72
C VAL A 120 -6.58 5.36 -9.09
N GLU A 121 -6.09 5.59 -10.30
CA GLU A 121 -4.79 5.09 -10.75
C GLU A 121 -3.72 6.17 -10.59
N PHE A 122 -2.54 5.79 -10.17
CA PHE A 122 -1.37 6.66 -10.11
C PHE A 122 -0.16 5.98 -10.74
N LEU A 123 0.75 6.78 -11.26
CA LEU A 123 1.95 6.29 -11.92
C LEU A 123 2.95 5.78 -10.88
N PHE A 124 3.69 4.73 -11.26
CA PHE A 124 4.86 4.25 -10.52
C PHE A 124 6.12 4.42 -11.38
N ARG A 125 7.27 4.45 -10.71
CA ARG A 125 8.57 4.44 -11.34
C ARG A 125 9.37 3.27 -10.80
N GLU A 126 9.93 2.50 -11.70
CA GLU A 126 10.91 1.48 -11.35
C GLU A 126 12.25 2.13 -11.03
N VAL A 127 12.82 1.79 -9.87
CA VAL A 127 14.11 2.31 -9.39
C VAL A 127 15.06 1.17 -9.04
N ASN A 128 16.33 1.34 -9.36
CA ASN A 128 17.36 0.39 -8.98
C ASN A 128 17.96 0.77 -7.62
N ASP A 129 18.56 -0.20 -6.92
CA ASP A 129 19.19 0.00 -5.60
C ASP A 129 20.21 1.16 -5.57
N HIS A 130 20.76 1.57 -6.70
CA HIS A 130 21.71 2.69 -6.84
C HIS A 130 21.06 4.07 -7.05
N GLU A 131 19.76 4.14 -7.34
CA GLU A 131 19.03 5.39 -7.66
C GLU A 131 18.22 5.94 -6.46
N ILE A 132 18.39 5.35 -5.28
CA ILE A 132 17.58 5.64 -4.07
C ILE A 132 17.71 7.10 -3.57
N SER A 133 18.65 7.87 -4.09
CA SER A 133 18.93 9.26 -3.67
C SER A 133 18.37 10.34 -4.61
N VAL A 134 17.61 9.98 -5.63
CA VAL A 134 17.03 10.97 -6.54
C VAL A 134 15.75 11.53 -5.94
N ASP A 135 15.77 12.83 -5.61
CA ASP A 135 14.56 13.61 -5.41
C ASP A 135 13.69 13.45 -6.66
N LEU A 136 12.59 12.75 -6.52
CA LEU A 136 11.62 12.58 -7.58
C LEU A 136 10.91 13.93 -7.75
N GLU A 137 11.50 14.79 -8.59
CA GLU A 137 10.79 15.97 -9.06
C GLU A 137 9.47 15.53 -9.67
N ARG A 138 8.39 16.21 -9.26
CA ARG A 138 7.03 16.00 -9.76
C ARG A 138 7.05 15.95 -11.27
N GLY A 139 6.91 14.78 -11.84
CA GLY A 139 6.60 14.66 -13.27
C GLY A 139 5.21 15.26 -13.51
N GLU A 140 5.17 16.34 -14.28
CA GLU A 140 3.94 16.99 -14.73
C GLU A 140 3.14 16.07 -15.65
N ARG A 141 2.39 15.12 -15.10
CA ARG A 141 1.28 14.48 -15.84
C ARG A 141 0.25 13.91 -14.88
N ASN A 142 -0.59 14.78 -14.33
CA ASN A 142 -1.87 14.36 -13.77
C ASN A 142 -2.84 14.16 -14.94
N HIS A 143 -2.81 13.01 -15.60
CA HIS A 143 -3.89 12.60 -16.48
C HIS A 143 -4.94 11.91 -15.63
N LEU A 144 -5.99 12.64 -15.28
CA LEU A 144 -7.20 12.04 -14.73
C LEU A 144 -7.93 11.35 -15.88
N ILE A 145 -8.05 10.04 -15.82
CA ILE A 145 -8.92 9.27 -16.70
C ILE A 145 -10.21 9.03 -15.91
N VAL A 146 -11.29 9.70 -16.33
CA VAL A 146 -12.62 9.44 -15.78
C VAL A 146 -13.28 8.35 -16.62
N LEU A 147 -13.60 7.22 -15.98
CA LEU A 147 -14.29 6.09 -16.62
C LEU A 147 -15.79 6.20 -16.33
N ASP A 148 -16.48 7.07 -17.07
CA ASP A 148 -17.90 7.36 -16.82
C ASP A 148 -18.85 6.27 -17.31
N THR A 149 -18.41 5.43 -18.24
CA THR A 149 -19.26 4.40 -18.84
C THR A 149 -18.69 3.00 -18.67
N ASP A 150 -19.58 1.98 -18.73
CA ASP A 150 -19.16 0.58 -18.73
C ASP A 150 -18.24 0.25 -19.93
N GLU A 151 -18.35 1.00 -21.01
CA GLU A 151 -17.51 0.83 -22.20
C GLU A 151 -16.09 1.36 -21.95
N ASP A 152 -15.95 2.50 -21.25
CA ASP A 152 -14.65 3.05 -20.86
C ASP A 152 -13.94 2.12 -19.86
N ARG A 153 -14.67 1.59 -18.87
CA ARG A 153 -14.16 0.59 -17.91
C ARG A 153 -13.66 -0.67 -18.59
N LYS A 154 -14.38 -1.19 -19.60
CA LYS A 154 -13.95 -2.36 -20.38
C LYS A 154 -12.69 -2.08 -21.20
N LYS A 155 -12.58 -0.91 -21.82
CA LYS A 155 -11.36 -0.52 -22.57
C LYS A 155 -10.14 -0.43 -21.66
N PHE A 156 -10.30 0.12 -20.46
CA PHE A 156 -9.23 0.23 -19.48
C PHE A 156 -8.72 -1.13 -19.00
N LEU A 157 -9.62 -2.10 -18.76
CA LEU A 157 -9.27 -3.45 -18.31
C LEU A 157 -8.63 -4.32 -19.39
N LEU A 158 -8.61 -3.90 -20.65
CA LEU A 158 -8.07 -4.65 -21.80
C LEU A 158 -6.74 -4.08 -22.32
N GLN A 159 -6.15 -3.08 -21.67
CA GLN A 159 -4.81 -2.55 -21.94
C GLN A 159 -3.76 -3.16 -21.01
#